data_83f190b049a237d858d4f0fdff00ef9c
#
_entry.id   83f190b049a237d858d4f0fdff00ef9c
#
_cell.length_a   1.000
_cell.length_b   1.000
_cell.length_c   1.000
_cell.angle_alpha   90.00
_cell.angle_beta   90.00
_cell.angle_gamma   90.00
#
_symmetry.space_group_name_H-M   'P 1'
#
loop_
_entity.id
_entity.type
_entity.pdbx_description
1 polymer ?
#
loop_
_entity_poly.entity_id
_entity_poly.type
_entity_poly.pdbx_seq_one_letter_code
_entity_poly.pdbx_strand_id
1 'polypeptide(L)'
;MNRLRSFLFHLSFFTSTFLYMLVMVPFLPLMPRRFMWKLIVLVWAHTTIFLLRTVAGVRMEVKGRENILPGPLLIAAKHQSAWETIALLPLFEDPAFILKRELMWIPLFGWYVAKARFIPIDRGARSAALKTMTERAQLEIAKGRQILIFPEGTRRPVGAPPSYKFGVAHLYGSLGAPCLPVALNSGLYWPRKGPLRPGTVRVEILPPIPANLPRGVFMARVERDIEAATARLVAQGRAELGEDPTGGAAEPPLERGSPAA
;
A
#
# COMPACT_ATOMS: atom_id res chain seq x y z
N MET A 1 -15.34 -5.93 21.92
CA MET A 1 -13.91 -5.57 22.08
C MET A 1 -13.30 -4.90 20.82
N ASN A 2 -13.47 -5.45 19.62
CA ASN A 2 -12.81 -4.88 18.41
C ASN A 2 -13.25 -3.46 18.07
N ARG A 3 -14.53 -3.09 18.25
CA ARG A 3 -15.03 -1.72 17.99
C ARG A 3 -14.37 -0.67 18.88
N LEU A 4 -14.22 -0.97 20.18
CA LEU A 4 -13.56 -0.06 21.14
C LEU A 4 -12.07 0.10 20.81
N ARG A 5 -11.35 -0.99 20.56
CA ARG A 5 -9.95 -0.94 20.12
C ARG A 5 -9.76 -0.14 18.84
N SER A 6 -10.66 -0.33 17.86
CA SER A 6 -10.65 0.44 16.62
C SER A 6 -10.87 1.92 16.85
N PHE A 7 -11.83 2.28 17.70
CA PHE A 7 -12.09 3.67 18.06
C PHE A 7 -10.86 4.30 18.74
N LEU A 8 -10.32 3.64 19.76
CA LEU A 8 -9.13 4.11 20.48
C LEU A 8 -7.92 4.26 19.53
N PHE A 9 -7.73 3.29 18.64
CA PHE A 9 -6.68 3.37 17.63
C PHE A 9 -6.88 4.58 16.70
N HIS A 10 -8.07 4.75 16.11
CA HIS A 10 -8.32 5.88 15.21
C HIS A 10 -8.17 7.22 15.92
N LEU A 11 -8.67 7.34 17.16
CA LEU A 11 -8.50 8.53 17.98
C LEU A 11 -7.01 8.84 18.19
N SER A 12 -6.24 7.87 18.66
CA SER A 12 -4.80 8.02 18.91
C SER A 12 -4.04 8.31 17.61
N PHE A 13 -4.37 7.61 16.52
CA PHE A 13 -3.74 7.80 15.22
C PHE A 13 -3.98 9.20 14.64
N PHE A 14 -5.23 9.66 14.59
CA PHE A 14 -5.54 10.98 14.03
C PHE A 14 -5.02 12.10 14.91
N THR A 15 -5.15 11.97 16.25
CA THR A 15 -4.63 12.97 17.19
C THR A 15 -3.11 13.07 17.11
N SER A 16 -2.39 11.95 17.19
CA SER A 16 -0.92 11.94 17.10
C SER A 16 -0.44 12.44 15.75
N THR A 17 -1.09 12.03 14.64
CA THR A 17 -0.76 12.49 13.28
C THR A 17 -0.96 14.01 13.16
N PHE A 18 -2.09 14.52 13.63
CA PHE A 18 -2.39 15.96 13.59
C PHE A 18 -1.38 16.78 14.41
N LEU A 19 -1.15 16.38 15.67
CA LEU A 19 -0.18 17.04 16.54
C LEU A 19 1.22 17.00 15.95
N TYR A 20 1.64 15.86 15.43
CA TYR A 20 2.92 15.70 14.80
C TYR A 20 3.09 16.62 13.58
N MET A 21 2.09 16.68 12.69
CA MET A 21 2.10 17.59 11.57
C MET A 21 2.13 19.06 12.03
N LEU A 22 1.31 19.42 13.01
CA LEU A 22 1.22 20.79 13.50
C LEU A 22 2.56 21.26 14.10
N VAL A 23 3.19 20.45 14.94
CA VAL A 23 4.47 20.78 15.57
C VAL A 23 5.60 20.91 14.55
N MET A 24 5.58 20.05 13.50
CA MET A 24 6.67 20.02 12.51
C MET A 24 6.48 21.01 11.35
N VAL A 25 5.29 21.55 11.14
CA VAL A 25 4.99 22.48 10.03
C VAL A 25 5.92 23.69 10.00
N PRO A 26 6.22 24.39 11.10
CA PRO A 26 7.11 25.55 11.06
C PRO A 26 8.52 25.23 10.56
N PHE A 27 8.98 24.00 10.79
CA PHE A 27 10.33 23.55 10.39
C PHE A 27 10.36 23.02 8.95
N LEU A 28 9.20 22.71 8.38
CA LEU A 28 9.10 22.07 7.08
C LEU A 28 9.80 22.84 5.94
N PRO A 29 9.70 24.18 5.80
CA PRO A 29 10.41 24.92 4.75
C PRO A 29 11.92 24.81 4.87
N LEU A 30 12.46 24.90 6.08
CA LEU A 30 13.88 24.93 6.37
C LEU A 30 14.55 23.55 6.32
N MET A 31 13.77 22.49 6.50
CA MET A 31 14.28 21.14 6.63
C MET A 31 14.63 20.54 5.26
N PRO A 32 15.85 20.02 5.03
CA PRO A 32 16.16 19.26 3.83
C PRO A 32 15.24 18.06 3.67
N ARG A 33 14.78 17.75 2.43
CA ARG A 33 13.84 16.66 2.16
C ARG A 33 14.25 15.30 2.77
N ARG A 34 15.54 14.93 2.61
CA ARG A 34 16.05 13.65 3.15
C ARG A 34 15.98 13.57 4.67
N PHE A 35 16.23 14.69 5.34
CA PHE A 35 16.12 14.77 6.80
C PHE A 35 14.66 14.70 7.24
N MET A 36 13.77 15.43 6.57
CA MET A 36 12.34 15.34 6.78
C MET A 36 11.86 13.87 6.60
N TRP A 37 12.30 13.21 5.54
CA TRP A 37 11.94 11.81 5.30
C TRP A 37 12.34 10.93 6.49
N LYS A 38 13.60 10.97 6.90
CA LYS A 38 14.11 10.14 7.99
C LYS A 38 13.44 10.46 9.33
N LEU A 39 13.30 11.71 9.67
CA LEU A 39 12.76 12.11 10.98
C LEU A 39 11.24 12.02 11.00
N ILE A 40 10.57 12.70 10.08
CA ILE A 40 9.12 12.87 10.12
C ILE A 40 8.41 11.60 9.65
N VAL A 41 8.74 11.12 8.46
CA VAL A 41 8.01 9.99 7.87
C VAL A 41 8.29 8.70 8.62
N LEU A 42 9.56 8.41 8.92
CA LEU A 42 9.90 7.17 9.63
C LEU A 42 9.41 7.19 11.07
N VAL A 43 9.57 8.30 11.81
CA VAL A 43 9.06 8.39 13.19
C VAL A 43 7.54 8.26 13.21
N TRP A 44 6.84 8.98 12.33
CA TRP A 44 5.39 8.87 12.22
C TRP A 44 4.93 7.46 11.83
N ALA A 45 5.58 6.83 10.85
CA ALA A 45 5.23 5.48 10.43
C ALA A 45 5.47 4.46 11.56
N HIS A 46 6.63 4.53 12.26
CA HIS A 46 6.91 3.63 13.38
C HIS A 46 5.95 3.86 14.56
N THR A 47 5.62 5.12 14.88
CA THR A 47 4.61 5.43 15.90
C THR A 47 3.26 4.83 15.53
N THR A 48 2.85 4.93 14.27
CA THR A 48 1.59 4.32 13.81
C THR A 48 1.62 2.80 13.89
N ILE A 49 2.72 2.16 13.49
CA ILE A 49 2.89 0.70 13.60
C ILE A 49 2.87 0.27 15.07
N PHE A 50 3.49 1.05 15.97
CA PHE A 50 3.44 0.81 17.41
C PHE A 50 2.01 0.89 17.94
N LEU A 51 1.24 1.92 17.57
CA LEU A 51 -0.17 2.06 17.95
C LEU A 51 -1.03 0.91 17.40
N LEU A 52 -0.79 0.49 16.15
CA LEU A 52 -1.46 -0.67 15.56
C LEU A 52 -1.21 -1.93 16.39
N ARG A 53 0.04 -2.15 16.82
CA ARG A 53 0.41 -3.32 17.62
C ARG A 53 -0.19 -3.28 19.02
N THR A 54 -0.08 -2.15 19.71
CA THR A 54 -0.43 -2.03 21.14
C THR A 54 -1.92 -1.80 21.36
N VAL A 55 -2.55 -0.95 20.57
CA VAL A 55 -3.96 -0.57 20.75
C VAL A 55 -4.88 -1.48 19.93
N ALA A 56 -4.61 -1.63 18.63
CA ALA A 56 -5.46 -2.42 17.74
C ALA A 56 -5.14 -3.93 17.79
N GLY A 57 -3.97 -4.33 18.29
CA GLY A 57 -3.52 -5.72 18.31
C GLY A 57 -3.09 -6.23 16.92
N VAL A 58 -2.79 -5.32 15.98
CA VAL A 58 -2.37 -5.65 14.62
C VAL A 58 -0.85 -5.67 14.54
N ARG A 59 -0.28 -6.84 14.36
CA ARG A 59 1.16 -7.08 14.22
C ARG A 59 1.56 -7.09 12.75
N MET A 60 2.86 -7.00 12.47
CA MET A 60 3.44 -7.10 11.13
C MET A 60 4.54 -8.17 11.09
N GLU A 61 4.48 -9.01 10.09
CA GLU A 61 5.54 -9.97 9.71
C GLU A 61 5.96 -9.69 8.27
N VAL A 62 7.27 -9.64 8.01
CA VAL A 62 7.82 -9.35 6.68
C VAL A 62 8.78 -10.47 6.29
N LYS A 63 8.51 -11.10 5.12
CA LYS A 63 9.38 -12.09 4.49
C LYS A 63 9.96 -11.54 3.19
N GLY A 64 11.09 -12.08 2.76
CA GLY A 64 11.73 -11.72 1.49
C GLY A 64 12.45 -10.37 1.50
N ARG A 65 12.90 -9.87 2.67
CA ARG A 65 13.66 -8.61 2.75
C ARG A 65 14.95 -8.66 1.93
N GLU A 66 15.54 -9.82 1.77
CA GLU A 66 16.70 -10.10 0.95
C GLU A 66 16.48 -9.82 -0.54
N ASN A 67 15.24 -9.76 -1.00
CA ASN A 67 14.86 -9.43 -2.36
C ASN A 67 14.92 -7.92 -2.66
N ILE A 68 15.06 -7.08 -1.64
CA ILE A 68 15.14 -5.62 -1.82
C ILE A 68 16.51 -5.28 -2.40
N LEU A 69 16.52 -4.96 -3.69
CA LEU A 69 17.73 -4.50 -4.36
C LEU A 69 18.07 -3.07 -3.94
N PRO A 70 19.36 -2.72 -3.80
CA PRO A 70 19.77 -1.34 -3.56
C PRO A 70 19.50 -0.46 -4.78
N GLY A 71 19.26 0.83 -4.54
CA GLY A 71 19.10 1.83 -5.59
C GLY A 71 17.71 1.89 -6.22
N PRO A 72 17.62 2.33 -7.49
CA PRO A 72 16.35 2.59 -8.17
C PRO A 72 15.52 1.33 -8.39
N LEU A 73 14.26 1.35 -7.93
CA LEU A 73 13.31 0.25 -8.05
C LEU A 73 11.90 0.77 -8.39
N LEU A 74 11.14 0.01 -9.15
CA LEU A 74 9.69 0.11 -9.19
C LEU A 74 9.11 -0.89 -8.19
N ILE A 75 8.46 -0.43 -7.14
CA ILE A 75 7.81 -1.29 -6.14
C ILE A 75 6.33 -1.38 -6.50
N ALA A 76 5.87 -2.57 -6.86
CA ALA A 76 4.47 -2.85 -7.19
C ALA A 76 3.81 -3.61 -6.03
N ALA A 77 2.99 -2.94 -5.23
CA ALA A 77 2.41 -3.52 -4.03
C ALA A 77 0.90 -3.77 -4.16
N LYS A 78 0.41 -4.90 -3.62
CA LYS A 78 -1.03 -5.15 -3.44
C LYS A 78 -1.67 -4.04 -2.62
N HIS A 79 -2.92 -3.66 -2.96
CA HIS A 79 -3.61 -2.56 -2.28
C HIS A 79 -4.97 -2.99 -1.73
N GLN A 80 -5.03 -3.28 -0.42
CA GLN A 80 -6.24 -3.74 0.27
C GLN A 80 -6.72 -2.77 1.36
N SER A 81 -5.79 -2.00 1.96
CA SER A 81 -6.03 -1.22 3.16
C SER A 81 -5.37 0.16 3.13
N ALA A 82 -5.58 0.96 4.16
CA ALA A 82 -4.73 2.13 4.46
C ALA A 82 -3.40 1.70 5.09
N TRP A 83 -3.34 0.53 5.67
CA TRP A 83 -2.20 -0.01 6.39
C TRP A 83 -0.89 0.03 5.57
N GLU A 84 -0.92 -0.48 4.35
CA GLU A 84 0.27 -0.57 3.48
C GLU A 84 0.80 0.80 3.06
N THR A 85 -0.02 1.84 3.02
CA THR A 85 0.44 3.19 2.71
C THR A 85 1.31 3.79 3.81
N ILE A 86 1.29 3.19 4.99
CA ILE A 86 2.06 3.58 6.17
C ILE A 86 3.17 2.56 6.44
N ALA A 87 2.80 1.30 6.56
CA ALA A 87 3.70 0.24 7.04
C ALA A 87 4.77 -0.19 6.02
N LEU A 88 4.57 0.08 4.72
CA LEU A 88 5.61 -0.15 3.71
C LEU A 88 6.67 0.96 3.70
N LEU A 89 6.41 2.16 4.25
CA LEU A 89 7.38 3.26 4.27
C LEU A 89 8.73 2.89 4.89
N PRO A 90 8.77 2.28 6.09
CA PRO A 90 10.03 1.93 6.75
C PRO A 90 10.78 0.75 6.12
N LEU A 91 10.17 0.04 5.17
CA LEU A 91 10.80 -1.11 4.52
C LEU A 91 11.76 -0.69 3.41
N PHE A 92 11.62 0.54 2.89
CA PHE A 92 12.37 1.05 1.75
C PHE A 92 13.14 2.31 2.12
N GLU A 93 14.24 2.56 1.41
CA GLU A 93 15.17 3.62 1.77
C GLU A 93 14.59 5.03 1.54
N ASP A 94 14.05 5.29 0.36
CA ASP A 94 13.49 6.61 0.00
C ASP A 94 12.37 6.48 -1.06
N PRO A 95 11.27 5.79 -0.75
CA PRO A 95 10.20 5.56 -1.71
C PRO A 95 9.43 6.84 -2.03
N ALA A 96 9.19 7.07 -3.32
CA ALA A 96 8.24 8.08 -3.80
C ALA A 96 6.93 7.40 -4.16
N PHE A 97 5.88 7.68 -3.41
CA PHE A 97 4.56 7.10 -3.65
C PHE A 97 3.84 7.77 -4.81
N ILE A 98 3.23 6.95 -5.66
CA ILE A 98 2.23 7.40 -6.62
C ILE A 98 0.88 7.43 -5.91
N LEU A 99 0.28 8.60 -5.81
CA LEU A 99 -0.94 8.82 -5.04
C LEU A 99 -1.98 9.68 -5.77
N LYS A 100 -3.19 9.70 -5.26
CA LYS A 100 -4.29 10.50 -5.81
C LYS A 100 -4.05 11.99 -5.58
N ARG A 101 -4.21 12.84 -6.64
CA ARG A 101 -3.95 14.28 -6.59
C ARG A 101 -4.74 15.00 -5.49
N GLU A 102 -5.95 14.58 -5.21
CA GLU A 102 -6.82 15.19 -4.22
C GLU A 102 -6.27 15.10 -2.79
N LEU A 103 -5.35 14.15 -2.52
CA LEU A 103 -4.65 14.09 -1.24
C LEU A 103 -3.75 15.32 -1.00
N MET A 104 -3.34 16.02 -2.07
CA MET A 104 -2.57 17.26 -1.96
C MET A 104 -3.38 18.41 -1.35
N TRP A 105 -4.71 18.32 -1.38
CA TRP A 105 -5.61 19.38 -0.87
C TRP A 105 -5.97 19.20 0.60
N ILE A 106 -5.57 18.08 1.21
CA ILE A 106 -5.74 17.88 2.65
C ILE A 106 -4.82 18.87 3.38
N PRO A 107 -5.36 19.75 4.24
CA PRO A 107 -4.57 20.72 4.99
C PRO A 107 -3.42 20.04 5.77
N LEU A 108 -2.30 20.71 5.84
CA LEU A 108 -1.04 20.20 6.40
C LEU A 108 -0.47 19.01 5.61
N PHE A 109 -1.24 17.91 5.45
CA PHE A 109 -0.78 16.67 4.81
C PHE A 109 -0.24 16.91 3.38
N GLY A 110 -0.93 17.74 2.57
CA GLY A 110 -0.49 18.08 1.23
C GLY A 110 0.90 18.70 1.17
N TRP A 111 1.27 19.52 2.17
CA TRP A 111 2.60 20.11 2.24
C TRP A 111 3.70 19.06 2.49
N TYR A 112 3.44 18.06 3.34
CA TYR A 112 4.35 16.94 3.55
C TYR A 112 4.51 16.09 2.31
N VAL A 113 3.41 15.79 1.63
CA VAL A 113 3.42 15.06 0.35
C VAL A 113 4.24 15.79 -0.71
N ALA A 114 4.04 17.11 -0.83
CA ALA A 114 4.81 17.96 -1.74
C ALA A 114 6.30 17.97 -1.39
N LYS A 115 6.64 18.17 -0.12
CA LYS A 115 8.02 18.17 0.36
C LYS A 115 8.70 16.81 0.20
N ALA A 116 7.96 15.71 0.40
CA ALA A 116 8.43 14.34 0.17
C ALA A 116 8.64 14.04 -1.33
N ARG A 117 8.18 14.91 -2.23
CA ARG A 117 8.18 14.71 -3.68
C ARG A 117 7.50 13.41 -4.08
N PHE A 118 6.34 13.14 -3.49
CA PHE A 118 5.47 12.09 -3.96
C PHE A 118 4.84 12.48 -5.29
N ILE A 119 4.35 11.52 -6.05
CA ILE A 119 3.88 11.69 -7.41
C ILE A 119 2.35 11.71 -7.43
N PRO A 120 1.71 12.90 -7.38
CA PRO A 120 0.26 13.01 -7.45
C PRO A 120 -0.24 12.79 -8.87
N ILE A 121 -1.29 11.97 -9.00
CA ILE A 121 -1.93 11.65 -10.27
C ILE A 121 -3.39 12.09 -10.28
N ASP A 122 -3.76 12.79 -11.34
CA ASP A 122 -5.15 13.00 -11.70
C ASP A 122 -5.67 11.81 -12.52
N ARG A 123 -6.42 10.93 -11.88
CA ARG A 123 -6.92 9.71 -12.54
C ARG A 123 -7.98 10.00 -13.61
N GLY A 124 -8.56 11.20 -13.63
CA GLY A 124 -9.52 11.63 -14.64
C GLY A 124 -8.85 12.02 -15.98
N ALA A 125 -7.60 12.46 -15.94
CA ALA A 125 -6.90 13.01 -17.12
C ALA A 125 -6.25 11.94 -18.04
N ARG A 126 -6.59 10.65 -17.87
CA ARG A 126 -6.19 9.51 -18.75
C ARG A 126 -4.74 9.60 -19.27
N SER A 127 -4.54 9.87 -20.56
CA SER A 127 -3.20 9.91 -21.19
C SER A 127 -2.29 11.01 -20.64
N ALA A 128 -2.82 12.20 -20.33
CA ALA A 128 -2.06 13.29 -19.76
C ALA A 128 -1.57 12.93 -18.34
N ALA A 129 -2.42 12.24 -17.54
CA ALA A 129 -2.02 11.74 -16.23
C ALA A 129 -0.86 10.73 -16.33
N LEU A 130 -0.91 9.85 -17.32
CA LEU A 130 0.12 8.84 -17.56
C LEU A 130 1.46 9.50 -17.90
N LYS A 131 1.45 10.48 -18.82
CA LYS A 131 2.64 11.26 -19.20
C LYS A 131 3.27 11.96 -17.99
N THR A 132 2.47 12.75 -17.24
CA THR A 132 2.95 13.48 -16.07
C THR A 132 3.49 12.52 -14.97
N MET A 133 2.81 11.39 -14.76
CA MET A 133 3.28 10.36 -13.83
C MET A 133 4.66 9.84 -14.22
N THR A 134 4.83 9.50 -15.51
CA THR A 134 6.07 8.93 -16.02
C THR A 134 7.22 9.91 -15.93
N GLU A 135 7.02 11.15 -16.37
CA GLU A 135 8.05 12.20 -16.30
C GLU A 135 8.51 12.45 -14.87
N ARG A 136 7.58 12.56 -13.92
CA ARG A 136 7.91 12.72 -12.50
C ARG A 136 8.62 11.51 -11.91
N ALA A 137 8.18 10.30 -12.25
CA ALA A 137 8.82 9.08 -11.79
C ALA A 137 10.25 8.93 -12.33
N GLN A 138 10.48 9.27 -13.61
CA GLN A 138 11.82 9.30 -14.21
C GLN A 138 12.76 10.28 -13.49
N LEU A 139 12.26 11.47 -13.12
CA LEU A 139 13.06 12.45 -12.35
C LEU A 139 13.45 11.92 -10.96
N GLU A 140 12.59 11.14 -10.32
CA GLU A 140 12.89 10.61 -8.99
C GLU A 140 13.75 9.33 -9.05
N ILE A 141 13.55 8.46 -10.04
CA ILE A 141 14.41 7.30 -10.33
C ILE A 141 15.84 7.73 -10.64
N ALA A 142 16.02 8.79 -11.44
CA ALA A 142 17.34 9.33 -11.78
C ALA A 142 18.13 9.86 -10.56
N LYS A 143 17.42 10.15 -9.45
CA LYS A 143 18.02 10.52 -8.16
C LYS A 143 18.35 9.32 -7.26
N GLY A 144 18.19 8.10 -7.77
CA GLY A 144 18.40 6.86 -7.02
C GLY A 144 17.21 6.45 -6.14
N ARG A 145 16.03 7.09 -6.30
CA ARG A 145 14.85 6.80 -5.47
C ARG A 145 14.08 5.58 -5.97
N GLN A 146 13.32 5.01 -5.07
CA GLN A 146 12.38 3.92 -5.35
C GLN A 146 11.00 4.51 -5.64
N ILE A 147 10.28 3.99 -6.63
CA ILE A 147 8.92 4.42 -6.97
C ILE A 147 7.93 3.36 -6.48
N LEU A 148 7.01 3.72 -5.59
CA LEU A 148 5.99 2.80 -5.11
C LEU A 148 4.65 3.09 -5.77
N ILE A 149 4.11 2.07 -6.41
CA ILE A 149 2.80 2.10 -7.06
C ILE A 149 1.92 0.95 -6.55
N PHE A 150 0.63 1.23 -6.46
CA PHE A 150 -0.39 0.21 -6.28
C PHE A 150 -1.02 -0.08 -7.65
N PRO A 151 -0.72 -1.24 -8.29
CA PRO A 151 -1.11 -1.52 -9.67
C PRO A 151 -2.62 -1.47 -9.92
N GLU A 152 -3.42 -1.77 -8.91
CA GLU A 152 -4.89 -1.74 -8.99
C GLU A 152 -5.45 -0.30 -8.98
N GLY A 153 -4.64 0.68 -8.59
CA GLY A 153 -5.00 2.10 -8.52
C GLY A 153 -6.05 2.44 -7.45
N THR A 154 -6.59 1.48 -6.75
CA THR A 154 -7.55 1.64 -5.64
C THR A 154 -7.50 0.45 -4.72
N ARG A 155 -7.92 0.63 -3.45
CA ARG A 155 -8.03 -0.48 -2.49
C ARG A 155 -9.08 -1.49 -2.94
N ARG A 156 -8.69 -2.75 -3.09
CA ARG A 156 -9.56 -3.87 -3.45
C ARG A 156 -9.88 -4.69 -2.20
N PRO A 157 -11.12 -5.08 -1.98
CA PRO A 157 -11.46 -6.01 -0.92
C PRO A 157 -10.68 -7.33 -1.04
N VAL A 158 -10.46 -7.99 0.08
CA VAL A 158 -9.89 -9.34 0.09
C VAL A 158 -10.79 -10.29 -0.68
N GLY A 159 -10.21 -11.10 -1.58
CA GLY A 159 -10.93 -12.02 -2.45
C GLY A 159 -11.57 -11.40 -3.69
N ALA A 160 -11.49 -10.08 -3.87
CA ALA A 160 -11.96 -9.45 -5.11
C ALA A 160 -11.06 -9.85 -6.30
N PRO A 161 -11.63 -10.07 -7.49
CA PRO A 161 -10.85 -10.35 -8.69
C PRO A 161 -9.79 -9.28 -8.94
N PRO A 162 -8.59 -9.62 -9.42
CA PRO A 162 -7.54 -8.64 -9.73
C PRO A 162 -8.00 -7.65 -10.80
N SER A 163 -7.52 -6.41 -10.71
CA SER A 163 -7.84 -5.36 -11.69
C SER A 163 -6.66 -4.42 -11.86
N TYR A 164 -5.58 -4.95 -12.41
CA TYR A 164 -4.34 -4.23 -12.64
C TYR A 164 -4.50 -3.23 -13.78
N LYS A 165 -4.02 -2.00 -13.58
CA LYS A 165 -4.11 -0.94 -14.57
C LYS A 165 -2.87 -0.93 -15.45
N PHE A 166 -3.05 -0.68 -16.74
CA PHE A 166 -1.96 -0.58 -17.72
C PHE A 166 -0.85 0.40 -17.30
N GLY A 167 -1.17 1.39 -16.48
CA GLY A 167 -0.22 2.39 -15.99
C GLY A 167 1.03 1.80 -15.33
N VAL A 168 0.94 0.64 -14.66
CA VAL A 168 2.11 0.00 -14.05
C VAL A 168 3.06 -0.56 -15.12
N ALA A 169 2.53 -1.18 -16.17
CA ALA A 169 3.35 -1.70 -17.28
C ALA A 169 3.98 -0.58 -18.10
N HIS A 170 3.24 0.51 -18.30
CA HIS A 170 3.78 1.70 -18.96
C HIS A 170 4.93 2.29 -18.15
N LEU A 171 4.74 2.46 -16.84
CA LEU A 171 5.76 3.00 -15.95
C LEU A 171 7.01 2.11 -15.93
N TYR A 172 6.83 0.80 -15.76
CA TYR A 172 7.93 -0.17 -15.79
C TYR A 172 8.77 -0.06 -17.07
N GLY A 173 8.14 -0.04 -18.23
CA GLY A 173 8.85 0.09 -19.52
C GLY A 173 9.53 1.44 -19.72
N SER A 174 9.08 2.49 -19.02
CA SER A 174 9.63 3.85 -19.13
C SER A 174 10.75 4.14 -18.13
N LEU A 175 10.82 3.39 -17.02
CA LEU A 175 11.81 3.62 -15.97
C LEU A 175 13.12 2.87 -16.19
N GLY A 176 13.13 1.76 -16.94
CA GLY A 176 14.31 0.94 -17.15
C GLY A 176 14.88 0.34 -15.85
N ALA A 177 14.08 0.28 -14.78
CA ALA A 177 14.45 -0.24 -13.48
C ALA A 177 13.77 -1.60 -13.21
N PRO A 178 14.38 -2.49 -12.40
CA PRO A 178 13.70 -3.71 -11.98
C PRO A 178 12.46 -3.41 -11.17
N CYS A 179 11.47 -4.32 -11.22
CA CYS A 179 10.27 -4.22 -10.42
C CYS A 179 10.30 -5.20 -9.27
N LEU A 180 9.99 -4.72 -8.07
CA LEU A 180 9.87 -5.50 -6.85
C LEU A 180 8.39 -5.70 -6.51
N PRO A 181 7.82 -6.91 -6.74
CA PRO A 181 6.44 -7.20 -6.38
C PRO A 181 6.31 -7.40 -4.87
N VAL A 182 5.22 -6.88 -4.28
CA VAL A 182 4.94 -6.99 -2.84
C VAL A 182 3.50 -7.46 -2.63
N ALA A 183 3.36 -8.63 -2.02
CA ALA A 183 2.07 -9.20 -1.62
C ALA A 183 1.81 -8.97 -0.14
N LEU A 184 0.54 -8.91 0.25
CA LEU A 184 0.12 -8.73 1.63
C LEU A 184 -1.34 -9.13 1.86
N ASN A 185 -1.74 -9.26 3.13
CA ASN A 185 -3.10 -9.60 3.57
C ASN A 185 -3.73 -8.55 4.50
N SER A 186 -3.31 -7.30 4.38
CA SER A 186 -3.70 -6.21 5.30
C SER A 186 -5.21 -5.97 5.39
N GLY A 187 -5.94 -6.25 4.31
CA GLY A 187 -7.38 -6.07 4.24
C GLY A 187 -8.18 -6.95 5.20
N LEU A 188 -7.61 -8.07 5.69
CA LEU A 188 -8.21 -8.91 6.73
C LEU A 188 -8.25 -8.21 8.09
N TYR A 189 -7.24 -7.40 8.40
CA TYR A 189 -7.00 -6.83 9.72
C TYR A 189 -7.39 -5.35 9.81
N TRP A 190 -7.22 -4.60 8.72
CA TRP A 190 -7.70 -3.23 8.59
C TRP A 190 -8.56 -3.09 7.32
N PRO A 191 -9.78 -3.60 7.35
CA PRO A 191 -10.68 -3.55 6.19
C PRO A 191 -11.06 -2.11 5.84
N ARG A 192 -11.46 -1.88 4.59
CA ARG A 192 -11.94 -0.56 4.14
C ARG A 192 -13.20 -0.10 4.90
N LYS A 193 -14.05 -1.04 5.32
CA LYS A 193 -15.24 -0.81 6.12
C LYS A 193 -15.26 -1.75 7.31
N GLY A 194 -15.68 -1.25 8.47
CA GLY A 194 -15.74 -2.05 9.69
C GLY A 194 -14.53 -1.84 10.63
N PRO A 195 -14.53 -2.51 11.77
CA PRO A 195 -13.49 -2.36 12.78
C PRO A 195 -12.19 -3.07 12.38
N LEU A 196 -11.08 -2.61 12.94
CA LEU A 196 -9.82 -3.35 12.89
C LEU A 196 -9.99 -4.69 13.62
N ARG A 197 -9.24 -5.67 13.15
CA ARG A 197 -9.25 -7.04 13.70
C ARG A 197 -7.83 -7.36 14.21
N PRO A 198 -7.65 -7.80 15.44
CA PRO A 198 -6.34 -8.24 15.95
C PRO A 198 -5.80 -9.40 15.10
N GLY A 199 -4.50 -9.46 14.95
CA GLY A 199 -3.81 -10.53 14.24
C GLY A 199 -2.55 -10.03 13.53
N THR A 200 -2.05 -10.81 12.55
CA THR A 200 -0.76 -10.55 11.93
C THR A 200 -0.90 -10.22 10.45
N VAL A 201 -0.67 -8.95 10.08
CA VAL A 201 -0.48 -8.60 8.67
C VAL A 201 0.85 -9.18 8.20
N ARG A 202 0.76 -10.03 7.19
CA ARG A 202 1.93 -10.63 6.54
C ARG A 202 2.21 -9.90 5.24
N VAL A 203 3.47 -9.54 5.07
CA VAL A 203 4.01 -8.93 3.86
C VAL A 203 5.05 -9.88 3.28
N GLU A 204 4.93 -10.18 2.01
CA GLU A 204 5.92 -10.97 1.27
C GLU A 204 6.50 -10.12 0.14
N ILE A 205 7.81 -9.86 0.23
CA ILE A 205 8.58 -9.18 -0.80
C ILE A 205 9.08 -10.28 -1.74
N LEU A 206 8.55 -10.30 -2.95
CA LEU A 206 8.80 -11.37 -3.92
C LEU A 206 10.12 -11.14 -4.67
N PRO A 207 10.67 -12.16 -5.31
CA PRO A 207 11.84 -12.01 -6.17
C PRO A 207 11.65 -10.91 -7.21
N PRO A 208 12.66 -10.07 -7.45
CA PRO A 208 12.54 -8.96 -8.37
C PRO A 208 12.34 -9.43 -9.82
N ILE A 209 11.51 -8.71 -10.54
CA ILE A 209 11.33 -8.85 -11.99
C ILE A 209 12.40 -7.99 -12.66
N PRO A 210 13.27 -8.58 -13.51
CA PRO A 210 14.34 -7.82 -14.18
C PRO A 210 13.77 -6.70 -15.06
N ALA A 211 14.54 -5.65 -15.29
CA ALA A 211 14.15 -4.56 -16.19
C ALA A 211 14.02 -5.03 -17.66
N ASN A 212 13.31 -4.25 -18.45
CA ASN A 212 13.23 -4.38 -19.91
C ASN A 212 12.51 -5.63 -20.46
N LEU A 213 11.67 -6.30 -19.66
CA LEU A 213 10.75 -7.29 -20.24
C LEU A 213 9.69 -6.61 -21.13
N PRO A 214 9.18 -7.30 -22.17
CA PRO A 214 8.02 -6.85 -22.91
C PRO A 214 6.85 -6.56 -21.97
N ARG A 215 6.12 -5.45 -22.19
CA ARG A 215 5.07 -4.98 -21.28
C ARG A 215 4.01 -6.03 -20.95
N GLY A 216 3.59 -6.82 -21.95
CA GLY A 216 2.62 -7.90 -21.74
C GLY A 216 3.16 -9.02 -20.84
N VAL A 217 4.42 -9.41 -21.02
CA VAL A 217 5.10 -10.41 -20.19
C VAL A 217 5.26 -9.91 -18.77
N PHE A 218 5.69 -8.65 -18.60
CA PHE A 218 5.78 -8.01 -17.28
C PHE A 218 4.43 -7.99 -16.58
N MET A 219 3.36 -7.56 -17.26
CA MET A 219 2.03 -7.42 -16.68
C MET A 219 1.48 -8.76 -16.18
N ALA A 220 1.57 -9.79 -17.03
CA ALA A 220 1.14 -11.15 -16.66
C ALA A 220 1.95 -11.70 -15.48
N ARG A 221 3.26 -11.43 -15.44
CA ARG A 221 4.13 -11.89 -14.34
C ARG A 221 3.85 -11.19 -13.04
N VAL A 222 3.79 -9.85 -13.02
CA VAL A 222 3.58 -9.08 -11.79
C VAL A 222 2.21 -9.36 -11.18
N GLU A 223 1.16 -9.50 -12.01
CA GLU A 223 -0.19 -9.87 -11.54
C GLU A 223 -0.20 -11.28 -10.97
N ARG A 224 0.28 -12.28 -11.72
CA ARG A 224 0.34 -13.67 -11.26
C ARG A 224 1.10 -13.81 -9.95
N ASP A 225 2.29 -13.21 -9.85
CA ASP A 225 3.18 -13.39 -8.71
C ASP A 225 2.59 -12.74 -7.44
N ILE A 226 2.05 -11.52 -7.55
CA ILE A 226 1.39 -10.84 -6.42
C ILE A 226 0.12 -11.56 -6.01
N GLU A 227 -0.75 -11.96 -6.95
CA GLU A 227 -2.03 -12.59 -6.60
C GLU A 227 -1.83 -13.98 -5.99
N ALA A 228 -0.92 -14.80 -6.53
CA ALA A 228 -0.62 -16.11 -5.97
C ALA A 228 -0.08 -16.00 -4.53
N ALA A 229 0.84 -15.07 -4.26
CA ALA A 229 1.34 -14.83 -2.93
C ALA A 229 0.26 -14.27 -2.00
N THR A 230 -0.52 -13.28 -2.47
CA THR A 230 -1.64 -12.70 -1.71
C THR A 230 -2.65 -13.76 -1.30
N ALA A 231 -3.02 -14.68 -2.20
CA ALA A 231 -3.95 -15.77 -1.90
C ALA A 231 -3.44 -16.66 -0.75
N ARG A 232 -2.14 -17.04 -0.78
CA ARG A 232 -1.51 -17.81 0.32
C ARG A 232 -1.53 -17.04 1.65
N LEU A 233 -1.18 -15.76 1.63
CA LEU A 233 -1.15 -14.92 2.83
C LEU A 233 -2.56 -14.70 3.40
N VAL A 234 -3.56 -14.55 2.53
CA VAL A 234 -4.96 -14.42 2.92
C VAL A 234 -5.45 -15.72 3.57
N ALA A 235 -5.17 -16.88 2.98
CA ALA A 235 -5.53 -18.17 3.55
C ALA A 235 -4.92 -18.36 4.96
N GLN A 236 -3.64 -18.04 5.14
CA GLN A 236 -2.98 -18.06 6.46
C GLN A 236 -3.65 -17.10 7.45
N GLY A 237 -3.99 -15.89 7.00
CA GLY A 237 -4.64 -14.89 7.85
C GLY A 237 -6.07 -15.28 8.24
N ARG A 238 -6.82 -15.91 7.36
CA ARG A 238 -8.16 -16.45 7.67
C ARG A 238 -8.08 -17.58 8.69
N ALA A 239 -7.15 -18.50 8.51
CA ALA A 239 -6.91 -19.56 9.50
C ALA A 239 -6.57 -18.99 10.88
N GLU A 240 -5.73 -17.93 10.96
CA GLU A 240 -5.43 -17.21 12.20
C GLU A 240 -6.68 -16.59 12.84
N LEU A 241 -7.64 -16.16 12.02
CA LEU A 241 -8.91 -15.57 12.46
C LEU A 241 -10.02 -16.60 12.75
N GLY A 242 -9.75 -17.89 12.55
CA GLY A 242 -10.75 -18.98 12.68
C GLY A 242 -11.79 -18.98 11.56
N GLU A 243 -11.46 -18.40 10.39
CA GLU A 243 -12.33 -18.39 9.21
C GLU A 243 -11.89 -19.47 8.21
N ASP A 244 -12.80 -19.84 7.30
CA ASP A 244 -12.48 -20.75 6.20
C ASP A 244 -11.32 -20.18 5.36
N PRO A 245 -10.18 -20.87 5.25
CA PRO A 245 -9.03 -20.42 4.48
C PRO A 245 -9.34 -20.17 3.00
N THR A 246 -10.27 -20.94 2.43
CA THR A 246 -10.66 -20.84 1.01
C THR A 246 -11.55 -19.62 0.74
N GLY A 247 -12.16 -19.08 1.79
CA GLY A 247 -13.08 -17.96 1.68
C GLY A 247 -14.38 -18.34 1.00
N GLY A 248 -14.86 -19.54 1.27
CA GLY A 248 -16.10 -20.02 0.73
C GLY A 248 -17.13 -18.91 0.65
N ALA A 249 -17.59 -18.60 -0.58
CA ALA A 249 -18.77 -17.80 -0.76
C ALA A 249 -19.85 -18.46 0.10
N ALA A 250 -20.47 -17.71 1.00
CA ALA A 250 -21.67 -18.18 1.67
C ALA A 250 -22.57 -18.72 0.55
N GLU A 251 -22.88 -20.02 0.58
CA GLU A 251 -23.88 -20.56 -0.32
C GLU A 251 -25.10 -19.64 -0.25
N PRO A 252 -25.64 -19.20 -1.41
CA PRO A 252 -26.89 -18.47 -1.39
C PRO A 252 -27.89 -19.28 -0.59
N PRO A 253 -28.71 -18.68 0.28
CA PRO A 253 -29.69 -19.40 1.07
C PRO A 253 -30.49 -20.23 0.11
N LEU A 254 -30.49 -21.55 0.33
CA LEU A 254 -31.37 -22.51 -0.39
C LEU A 254 -32.76 -21.90 -0.34
N GLU A 255 -33.29 -21.48 -1.48
CA GLU A 255 -34.69 -21.12 -1.63
C GLU A 255 -35.48 -22.32 -1.14
N ARG A 256 -36.08 -22.19 0.03
CA ARG A 256 -37.03 -23.19 0.50
C ARG A 256 -38.17 -23.18 -0.51
N GLY A 257 -38.20 -24.24 -1.31
CA GLY A 257 -39.26 -24.50 -2.25
C GLY A 257 -40.61 -24.27 -1.56
N SER A 258 -41.39 -23.37 -2.14
CA SER A 258 -42.79 -23.20 -1.77
C SER A 258 -43.52 -24.54 -2.00
N PRO A 259 -44.22 -25.07 -1.04
CA PRO A 259 -45.05 -26.27 -1.30
C PRO A 259 -46.12 -25.88 -2.31
N ALA A 260 -46.14 -26.59 -3.43
CA ALA A 260 -47.22 -26.52 -4.39
C ALA A 260 -48.53 -26.91 -3.69
N ALA A 261 -49.50 -26.00 -3.76
CA ALA A 261 -50.91 -26.30 -3.54
C ALA A 261 -51.60 -26.49 -4.88
#